data_9a9774c39f9660be23821cf4598d9b8d
#
_entry.id   9a9774c39f9660be23821cf4598d9b8d
#
_cell.length_a   1.000
_cell.length_b   1.000
_cell.length_c   1.000
_cell.angle_alpha   90.00
_cell.angle_beta   90.00
_cell.angle_gamma   90.00
#
_symmetry.space_group_name_H-M   'P 1'
#
loop_
_entity.id
_entity.type
_entity.pdbx_description
1 polymer ?
#
loop_
_entity_poly.entity_id
_entity_poly.type
_entity_poly.pdbx_seq_one_letter_code
_entity_poly.pdbx_strand_id
1 'polypeptide(L)'
;IGYPQYHKIFKLLKINQNNRCVLIGTPIHGNLGDSLIAQQCIKYLENNYNYVIEIPEFVYEIFSNKIKINIDDDIYICGGGWMGNIYEDELVIKNYSDNKKIILPQTISFSPNGKYSSKNNLRSILSNDKKTIICVREENSYNLCLNDLKINPDNCLLLPDMALLALDNIKNGPHDKNRIIFSIRNDIEKCSSDIDLNNIKLYLNNKNYECFDSSTVIS
;
A
#
# COMPACT_ATOMS: atom_id res chain seq x y z
N ILE A 1 7.44 -27.09 -7.14
CA ILE A 1 6.00 -26.78 -7.32
C ILE A 1 5.99 -25.51 -8.14
N GLY A 2 5.74 -25.65 -9.46
CA GLY A 2 5.64 -24.50 -10.35
C GLY A 2 4.26 -23.87 -10.20
N TYR A 3 4.21 -22.58 -10.01
CA TYR A 3 3.00 -21.78 -10.11
C TYR A 3 2.90 -21.25 -11.55
N PRO A 4 2.17 -21.94 -12.47
CA PRO A 4 2.15 -21.62 -13.90
C PRO A 4 1.70 -20.18 -14.18
N GLN A 5 0.86 -19.62 -13.33
CA GLN A 5 0.33 -18.27 -13.46
C GLN A 5 1.41 -17.17 -13.39
N TYR A 6 2.52 -17.41 -12.66
CA TYR A 6 3.58 -16.40 -12.51
C TYR A 6 4.57 -16.43 -13.69
N HIS A 7 4.61 -17.51 -14.48
CA HIS A 7 5.38 -17.53 -15.71
C HIS A 7 4.95 -16.45 -16.71
N LYS A 8 3.69 -16.01 -16.64
CA LYS A 8 3.18 -14.93 -17.48
C LYS A 8 3.88 -13.60 -17.14
N ILE A 9 4.07 -13.29 -15.85
CA ILE A 9 4.79 -12.09 -15.40
C ILE A 9 6.20 -12.06 -15.98
N PHE A 10 6.97 -13.15 -15.84
CA PHE A 10 8.32 -13.24 -16.37
C PHE A 10 8.39 -13.13 -17.90
N LYS A 11 7.35 -13.58 -18.62
CA LYS A 11 7.25 -13.39 -20.07
C LYS A 11 6.99 -11.94 -20.43
N LEU A 12 6.05 -11.28 -19.73
CA LEU A 12 5.70 -9.87 -19.96
C LEU A 12 6.90 -8.94 -19.71
N LEU A 13 7.69 -9.19 -18.67
CA LEU A 13 8.88 -8.42 -18.36
C LEU A 13 9.97 -8.48 -19.44
N LYS A 14 9.98 -9.55 -20.26
CA LYS A 14 10.93 -9.71 -21.37
C LYS A 14 10.53 -8.98 -22.64
N ILE A 15 9.28 -8.58 -22.76
CA ILE A 15 8.78 -7.87 -23.94
C ILE A 15 9.15 -6.40 -23.79
N ASN A 16 9.95 -5.90 -24.75
CA ASN A 16 10.25 -4.47 -24.78
C ASN A 16 9.07 -3.71 -25.36
N GLN A 17 8.48 -2.80 -24.58
CA GLN A 17 7.33 -1.99 -24.98
C GLN A 17 7.50 -0.56 -24.51
N ASN A 18 7.08 0.38 -25.35
CA ASN A 18 7.12 1.80 -25.02
C ASN A 18 5.99 2.17 -24.04
N ASN A 19 6.27 3.10 -23.16
CA ASN A 19 5.33 3.61 -22.16
C ASN A 19 4.76 2.50 -21.25
N ARG A 20 5.68 1.79 -20.62
CA ARG A 20 5.39 0.68 -19.71
C ARG A 20 5.77 1.05 -18.28
N CYS A 21 4.98 0.58 -17.33
CA CYS A 21 5.35 0.61 -15.91
C CYS A 21 5.17 -0.76 -15.25
N VAL A 22 5.81 -0.90 -14.10
CA VAL A 22 5.71 -2.09 -13.24
C VAL A 22 5.19 -1.68 -11.88
N LEU A 23 4.06 -2.23 -11.46
CA LEU A 23 3.49 -2.05 -10.12
C LEU A 23 3.87 -3.23 -9.24
N ILE A 24 4.60 -2.98 -8.16
CA ILE A 24 5.06 -3.99 -7.21
C ILE A 24 4.31 -3.85 -5.89
N GLY A 25 4.00 -4.97 -5.23
CA GLY A 25 3.45 -5.00 -3.89
C GLY A 25 1.92 -4.97 -3.83
N THR A 26 1.23 -5.44 -4.88
CA THR A 26 -0.22 -5.58 -4.79
C THR A 26 -0.58 -6.71 -3.83
N PRO A 27 -1.57 -6.50 -2.93
CA PRO A 27 -1.94 -7.47 -1.90
C PRO A 27 -2.67 -8.67 -2.49
N ILE A 28 -2.49 -9.83 -1.86
CA ILE A 28 -3.21 -11.06 -2.21
C ILE A 28 -4.07 -11.57 -1.05
N HIS A 29 -4.07 -10.85 0.06
CA HIS A 29 -4.87 -11.19 1.25
C HIS A 29 -6.27 -10.58 1.18
N GLY A 30 -7.18 -11.07 2.04
CA GLY A 30 -8.59 -10.69 2.03
C GLY A 30 -8.92 -9.32 2.65
N ASN A 31 -7.96 -8.39 2.80
CA ASN A 31 -8.23 -7.04 3.28
C ASN A 31 -8.84 -6.20 2.15
N LEU A 32 -10.12 -5.83 2.30
CA LEU A 32 -10.85 -5.05 1.30
C LEU A 32 -10.29 -3.65 1.11
N GLY A 33 -9.74 -3.04 2.16
CA GLY A 33 -9.09 -1.71 2.09
C GLY A 33 -7.87 -1.74 1.18
N ASP A 34 -6.97 -2.68 1.43
CA ASP A 34 -5.75 -2.82 0.61
C ASP A 34 -6.08 -3.24 -0.82
N SER A 35 -7.12 -4.09 -1.01
CA SER A 35 -7.61 -4.45 -2.34
C SER A 35 -8.16 -3.26 -3.11
N LEU A 36 -8.88 -2.34 -2.43
CA LEU A 36 -9.39 -1.11 -3.03
C LEU A 36 -8.24 -0.17 -3.41
N ILE A 37 -7.25 0.01 -2.53
CA ILE A 37 -6.06 0.80 -2.81
C ILE A 37 -5.36 0.27 -4.07
N ALA A 38 -5.07 -1.03 -4.12
CA ALA A 38 -4.41 -1.67 -5.26
C ALA A 38 -5.21 -1.51 -6.56
N GLN A 39 -6.53 -1.70 -6.50
CA GLN A 39 -7.40 -1.50 -7.67
C GLN A 39 -7.33 -0.06 -8.20
N GLN A 40 -7.32 0.94 -7.32
CA GLN A 40 -7.20 2.33 -7.75
C GLN A 40 -5.79 2.66 -8.26
N CYS A 41 -4.73 2.08 -7.68
CA CYS A 41 -3.39 2.18 -8.22
C CYS A 41 -3.32 1.65 -9.66
N ILE A 42 -3.85 0.45 -9.91
CA ILE A 42 -3.88 -0.15 -11.26
C ILE A 42 -4.63 0.75 -12.23
N LYS A 43 -5.86 1.20 -11.89
CA LYS A 43 -6.64 2.09 -12.74
C LYS A 43 -5.93 3.40 -13.06
N TYR A 44 -5.28 4.00 -12.07
CA TYR A 44 -4.50 5.22 -12.27
C TYR A 44 -3.36 4.99 -13.27
N LEU A 45 -2.65 3.87 -13.14
CA LEU A 45 -1.55 3.54 -14.02
C LEU A 45 -2.02 3.18 -15.43
N GLU A 46 -3.11 2.43 -15.59
CA GLU A 46 -3.71 2.11 -16.89
C GLU A 46 -4.16 3.34 -17.67
N ASN A 47 -4.50 4.43 -16.99
CA ASN A 47 -4.82 5.69 -17.64
C ASN A 47 -3.58 6.47 -18.13
N ASN A 48 -2.39 6.16 -17.62
CA ASN A 48 -1.16 6.90 -17.90
C ASN A 48 -0.12 6.09 -18.69
N TYR A 49 -0.24 4.76 -18.69
CA TYR A 49 0.68 3.83 -19.36
C TYR A 49 -0.06 2.89 -20.31
N ASN A 50 0.57 2.59 -21.42
CA ASN A 50 0.01 1.61 -22.38
C ASN A 50 0.05 0.18 -21.83
N TYR A 51 1.02 -0.08 -20.95
CA TYR A 51 1.24 -1.41 -20.36
C TYR A 51 1.57 -1.30 -18.89
N VAL A 52 0.78 -1.95 -18.06
CA VAL A 52 0.99 -2.08 -16.62
C VAL A 52 1.29 -3.54 -16.31
N ILE A 53 2.45 -3.81 -15.74
CA ILE A 53 2.80 -5.15 -15.26
C ILE A 53 2.65 -5.16 -13.76
N GLU A 54 1.72 -5.95 -13.26
CA GLU A 54 1.49 -6.14 -11.84
C GLU A 54 2.35 -7.29 -11.30
N ILE A 55 3.06 -7.01 -10.20
CA ILE A 55 3.84 -8.01 -9.45
C ILE A 55 3.32 -8.02 -8.01
N PRO A 56 2.51 -9.02 -7.64
CA PRO A 56 2.03 -9.17 -6.27
C PRO A 56 3.18 -9.26 -5.25
N GLU A 57 2.93 -8.78 -4.02
CA GLU A 57 3.89 -8.73 -2.94
C GLU A 57 4.65 -10.06 -2.77
N PHE A 58 3.93 -11.16 -2.55
CA PHE A 58 4.54 -12.46 -2.32
C PHE A 58 5.34 -13.00 -3.53
N VAL A 59 4.96 -12.60 -4.77
CA VAL A 59 5.74 -12.97 -5.97
C VAL A 59 7.07 -12.25 -5.96
N TYR A 60 7.06 -10.97 -5.56
CA TYR A 60 8.29 -10.20 -5.43
C TYR A 60 9.18 -10.77 -4.32
N GLU A 61 8.64 -11.06 -3.15
CA GLU A 61 9.39 -11.67 -2.03
C GLU A 61 10.09 -12.98 -2.42
N ILE A 62 9.38 -13.87 -3.10
CA ILE A 62 9.95 -15.18 -3.49
C ILE A 62 10.93 -15.08 -4.65
N PHE A 63 10.69 -14.18 -5.61
CA PHE A 63 11.38 -14.17 -6.88
C PHE A 63 12.15 -12.88 -7.17
N SER A 64 12.35 -11.99 -6.22
CA SER A 64 13.03 -10.69 -6.40
C SER A 64 14.38 -10.80 -7.11
N ASN A 65 15.15 -11.83 -6.81
CA ASN A 65 16.45 -12.11 -7.43
C ASN A 65 16.37 -12.58 -8.89
N LYS A 66 15.19 -12.99 -9.38
CA LYS A 66 14.94 -13.46 -10.75
C LYS A 66 14.14 -12.47 -11.59
N ILE A 67 13.49 -11.50 -10.95
CA ILE A 67 12.73 -10.46 -11.61
C ILE A 67 13.71 -9.44 -12.19
N LYS A 68 13.65 -9.25 -13.51
CA LYS A 68 14.45 -8.25 -14.22
C LYS A 68 13.51 -7.26 -14.88
N ILE A 69 13.60 -5.99 -14.45
CA ILE A 69 12.83 -4.87 -14.96
C ILE A 69 13.74 -4.09 -15.91
N ASN A 70 13.22 -3.63 -17.06
CA ASN A 70 14.01 -2.82 -17.97
C ASN A 70 14.30 -1.46 -17.32
N ILE A 71 15.47 -0.91 -17.64
CA ILE A 71 15.91 0.37 -17.09
C ILE A 71 14.99 1.54 -17.48
N ASP A 72 14.33 1.43 -18.61
CA ASP A 72 13.39 2.44 -19.12
C ASP A 72 11.97 2.34 -18.54
N ASP A 73 11.70 1.30 -17.73
CA ASP A 73 10.41 1.16 -17.07
C ASP A 73 10.33 2.02 -15.83
N ASP A 74 9.23 2.74 -15.66
CA ASP A 74 8.89 3.35 -14.37
C ASP A 74 8.41 2.26 -13.39
N ILE A 75 8.93 2.28 -12.17
CA ILE A 75 8.54 1.35 -11.12
C ILE A 75 7.64 2.06 -10.13
N TYR A 76 6.50 1.48 -9.86
CA TYR A 76 5.57 1.91 -8.83
C TYR A 76 5.53 0.88 -7.71
N ILE A 77 5.53 1.37 -6.47
CA ILE A 77 5.27 0.55 -5.28
C ILE A 77 3.85 0.85 -4.82
N CYS A 78 3.04 -0.19 -4.63
CA CYS A 78 1.64 -0.07 -4.26
C CYS A 78 1.47 0.73 -2.97
N GLY A 79 0.43 1.55 -2.88
CA GLY A 79 0.10 2.33 -1.69
C GLY A 79 -0.41 1.48 -0.52
N GLY A 80 -0.61 2.12 0.63
CA GLY A 80 -1.15 1.47 1.82
C GLY A 80 -0.30 1.68 3.08
N GLY A 81 -0.09 0.65 3.87
CA GLY A 81 0.75 0.65 5.08
C GLY A 81 2.03 -0.16 4.92
N TRP A 82 2.68 -0.05 3.80
CA TRP A 82 3.71 -0.99 3.37
C TRP A 82 5.14 -0.60 3.76
N MET A 83 5.41 0.68 3.94
CA MET A 83 6.77 1.18 4.15
C MET A 83 7.16 1.20 5.63
N GLY A 84 8.36 0.68 5.90
CA GLY A 84 8.94 0.67 7.24
C GLY A 84 9.57 -0.67 7.59
N ASN A 85 9.55 -1.04 8.87
CA ASN A 85 10.21 -2.27 9.33
C ASN A 85 9.33 -3.53 9.32
N ILE A 86 8.18 -3.48 8.66
CA ILE A 86 7.24 -4.59 8.55
C ILE A 86 7.44 -5.35 7.23
N TYR A 87 7.85 -4.67 6.16
CA TYR A 87 7.95 -5.20 4.80
C TYR A 87 9.32 -4.93 4.15
N GLU A 88 9.64 -5.67 3.09
CA GLU A 88 10.94 -5.62 2.38
C GLU A 88 10.96 -4.62 1.20
N ASP A 89 10.24 -3.49 1.30
CA ASP A 89 10.19 -2.43 0.28
C ASP A 89 11.59 -1.89 -0.10
N GLU A 90 12.52 -1.92 0.83
CA GLU A 90 13.91 -1.55 0.60
C GLU A 90 14.58 -2.35 -0.52
N LEU A 91 14.20 -3.63 -0.69
CA LEU A 91 14.74 -4.46 -1.74
C LEU A 91 14.38 -3.93 -3.12
N VAL A 92 13.18 -3.36 -3.30
CA VAL A 92 12.78 -2.74 -4.56
C VAL A 92 13.67 -1.54 -4.86
N ILE A 93 13.91 -0.69 -3.87
CA ILE A 93 14.74 0.52 -4.02
C ILE A 93 16.17 0.15 -4.37
N LYS A 94 16.74 -0.83 -3.67
CA LYS A 94 18.12 -1.31 -3.90
C LYS A 94 18.30 -2.02 -5.24
N ASN A 95 17.39 -2.92 -5.58
CA ASN A 95 17.53 -3.77 -6.77
C ASN A 95 17.39 -3.00 -8.07
N TYR A 96 16.70 -1.84 -8.04
CA TYR A 96 16.40 -1.03 -9.22
C TYR A 96 16.86 0.42 -9.05
N SER A 97 18.10 0.62 -8.58
CA SER A 97 18.69 1.95 -8.33
C SER A 97 18.66 2.87 -9.55
N ASP A 98 18.74 2.30 -10.75
CA ASP A 98 18.80 3.05 -12.01
C ASP A 98 17.43 3.41 -12.58
N ASN A 99 16.37 2.75 -12.13
CA ASN A 99 15.01 3.05 -12.53
C ASN A 99 14.44 4.25 -11.77
N LYS A 100 13.52 4.98 -12.38
CA LYS A 100 12.64 5.90 -11.69
C LYS A 100 11.63 5.08 -10.87
N LYS A 101 11.53 5.40 -9.58
CA LYS A 101 10.63 4.73 -8.65
C LYS A 101 9.67 5.72 -8.01
N ILE A 102 8.40 5.37 -7.97
CA ILE A 102 7.36 6.16 -7.31
C ILE A 102 6.69 5.25 -6.28
N ILE A 103 6.86 5.60 -5.01
CA ILE A 103 6.14 4.95 -3.92
C ILE A 103 4.79 5.66 -3.79
N LEU A 104 3.70 4.98 -4.11
CA LEU A 104 2.35 5.52 -4.03
C LEU A 104 1.94 5.79 -2.57
N PRO A 105 0.93 6.64 -2.31
CA PRO A 105 0.63 7.13 -0.96
C PRO A 105 0.59 6.05 0.12
N GLN A 106 1.50 6.18 1.10
CA GLN A 106 1.71 5.19 2.16
C GLN A 106 1.73 5.80 3.54
N THR A 107 1.45 4.97 4.54
CA THR A 107 1.85 5.19 5.93
C THR A 107 3.24 4.60 6.14
N ILE A 108 4.13 5.36 6.77
CA ILE A 108 5.46 4.90 7.15
C ILE A 108 5.50 4.68 8.66
N SER A 109 5.82 3.45 9.09
CA SER A 109 5.84 3.10 10.50
C SER A 109 7.06 2.25 10.84
N PHE A 110 7.69 2.56 11.97
CA PHE A 110 8.79 1.78 12.53
C PHE A 110 8.42 1.26 13.91
N SER A 111 8.31 -0.05 14.04
CA SER A 111 8.13 -0.71 15.33
C SER A 111 9.51 -1.04 15.93
N PRO A 112 9.69 -0.94 17.26
CA PRO A 112 10.92 -1.38 17.93
C PRO A 112 11.27 -2.85 17.66
N ASN A 113 10.26 -3.68 17.41
CA ASN A 113 10.39 -5.12 17.14
C ASN A 113 10.29 -5.45 15.64
N GLY A 114 10.39 -4.46 14.77
CA GLY A 114 10.27 -4.65 13.33
C GLY A 114 11.37 -5.55 12.77
N LYS A 115 10.99 -6.42 11.85
CA LYS A 115 11.82 -7.52 11.36
C LYS A 115 12.76 -7.09 10.23
N TYR A 116 12.33 -6.14 9.37
CA TYR A 116 12.96 -5.97 8.07
C TYR A 116 13.87 -4.75 7.99
N SER A 117 13.45 -3.57 8.39
CA SER A 117 14.28 -2.38 8.30
C SER A 117 14.38 -1.59 9.59
N SER A 118 15.57 -1.11 9.87
CA SER A 118 15.73 -0.01 10.81
C SER A 118 15.57 1.33 10.07
N LYS A 119 15.07 2.35 10.78
CA LYS A 119 15.00 3.73 10.27
C LYS A 119 16.33 4.17 9.65
N ASN A 120 17.46 3.83 10.27
CA ASN A 120 18.79 4.19 9.78
C ASN A 120 19.16 3.48 8.48
N ASN A 121 18.75 2.24 8.30
CA ASN A 121 18.99 1.50 7.07
C ASN A 121 18.20 2.10 5.90
N LEU A 122 16.90 2.34 6.09
CA LEU A 122 16.05 2.98 5.07
C LEU A 122 16.57 4.38 4.72
N ARG A 123 16.98 5.18 5.72
CA ARG A 123 17.62 6.48 5.50
C ARG A 123 18.86 6.35 4.63
N SER A 124 19.75 5.40 4.91
CA SER A 124 20.98 5.19 4.13
C SER A 124 20.67 4.83 2.67
N ILE A 125 19.66 4.01 2.43
CA ILE A 125 19.25 3.60 1.09
C ILE A 125 18.71 4.82 0.31
N LEU A 126 17.77 5.55 0.90
CA LEU A 126 17.11 6.68 0.26
C LEU A 126 18.04 7.87 0.05
N SER A 127 19.02 8.09 0.93
CA SER A 127 20.01 9.16 0.75
C SER A 127 20.91 8.96 -0.48
N ASN A 128 21.09 7.71 -0.90
CA ASN A 128 21.87 7.34 -2.08
C ASN A 128 21.03 7.22 -3.36
N ASP A 129 19.71 7.18 -3.23
CA ASP A 129 18.78 7.03 -4.35
C ASP A 129 18.07 8.36 -4.66
N LYS A 130 18.48 8.99 -5.76
CA LYS A 130 17.90 10.27 -6.22
C LYS A 130 16.71 10.11 -7.17
N LYS A 131 16.39 8.88 -7.56
CA LYS A 131 15.34 8.57 -8.54
C LYS A 131 14.04 8.06 -7.89
N THR A 132 14.00 7.98 -6.55
CA THR A 132 12.81 7.59 -5.81
C THR A 132 12.03 8.82 -5.35
N ILE A 133 10.75 8.86 -5.71
CA ILE A 133 9.75 9.81 -5.18
C ILE A 133 8.89 9.03 -4.20
N ILE A 134 8.71 9.60 -3.01
CA ILE A 134 7.89 8.99 -1.95
C ILE A 134 6.62 9.81 -1.77
N CYS A 135 5.48 9.18 -1.95
CA CYS A 135 4.20 9.76 -1.59
C CYS A 135 3.75 9.19 -0.25
N VAL A 136 3.35 10.05 0.64
CA VAL A 136 2.79 9.68 1.95
C VAL A 136 1.39 10.23 2.10
N ARG A 137 0.53 9.57 2.90
CA ARG A 137 -0.90 9.89 2.98
C ARG A 137 -1.30 10.65 4.26
N GLU A 138 -0.37 10.86 5.19
CA GLU A 138 -0.61 11.61 6.42
C GLU A 138 0.63 12.39 6.87
N GLU A 139 0.40 13.45 7.66
CA GLU A 139 1.44 14.38 8.11
C GLU A 139 2.52 13.72 8.95
N ASN A 140 2.19 12.70 9.75
CA ASN A 140 3.17 12.00 10.57
C ASN A 140 4.24 11.33 9.71
N SER A 141 3.83 10.63 8.65
CA SER A 141 4.76 10.02 7.69
C SER A 141 5.54 11.05 6.90
N TYR A 142 4.91 12.18 6.54
CA TYR A 142 5.59 13.28 5.88
C TYR A 142 6.70 13.88 6.75
N ASN A 143 6.39 14.19 8.01
CA ASN A 143 7.36 14.70 8.97
C ASN A 143 8.49 13.70 9.24
N LEU A 144 8.18 12.40 9.30
CA LEU A 144 9.17 11.35 9.46
C LEU A 144 10.10 11.29 8.24
N CYS A 145 9.58 11.41 7.02
CA CYS A 145 10.39 11.47 5.80
C CYS A 145 11.40 12.62 5.84
N LEU A 146 10.94 13.82 6.17
CA LEU A 146 11.80 15.00 6.16
C LEU A 146 12.77 15.05 7.35
N ASN A 147 12.25 14.78 8.56
CA ASN A 147 13.01 15.00 9.78
C ASN A 147 13.92 13.84 10.16
N ASP A 148 13.44 12.60 9.95
CA ASP A 148 14.15 11.40 10.39
C ASP A 148 14.89 10.73 9.24
N LEU A 149 14.21 10.50 8.12
CA LEU A 149 14.82 9.84 6.95
C LEU A 149 15.68 10.83 6.12
N LYS A 150 15.53 12.14 6.34
CA LYS A 150 16.27 13.20 5.64
C LYS A 150 16.10 13.14 4.11
N ILE A 151 14.89 12.81 3.67
CA ILE A 151 14.52 12.83 2.26
C ILE A 151 14.45 14.29 1.78
N ASN A 152 14.93 14.53 0.56
CA ASN A 152 14.77 15.85 -0.06
C ASN A 152 13.27 16.17 -0.18
N PRO A 153 12.82 17.36 0.25
CA PRO A 153 11.42 17.78 0.12
C PRO A 153 10.85 17.64 -1.30
N ASP A 154 11.67 17.86 -2.33
CA ASP A 154 11.27 17.70 -3.73
C ASP A 154 10.92 16.24 -4.10
N ASN A 155 11.40 15.29 -3.32
CA ASN A 155 11.16 13.86 -3.52
C ASN A 155 10.14 13.27 -2.51
N CYS A 156 9.49 14.10 -1.70
CA CYS A 156 8.50 13.67 -0.73
C CYS A 156 7.19 14.46 -0.92
N LEU A 157 6.12 13.76 -1.25
CA LEU A 157 4.82 14.36 -1.53
C LEU A 157 3.78 13.90 -0.50
N LEU A 158 3.03 14.84 0.06
CA LEU A 158 1.85 14.53 0.87
C LEU A 158 0.62 14.49 -0.07
N LEU A 159 0.08 13.31 -0.31
CA LEU A 159 -1.02 13.07 -1.23
C LEU A 159 -2.11 12.24 -0.55
N PRO A 160 -3.37 12.38 -0.96
CA PRO A 160 -4.46 11.53 -0.47
C PRO A 160 -4.20 10.04 -0.74
N ASP A 161 -4.81 9.18 0.09
CA ASP A 161 -4.81 7.73 -0.15
C ASP A 161 -5.42 7.39 -1.51
N MET A 162 -4.84 6.41 -2.21
CA MET A 162 -5.33 5.99 -3.53
C MET A 162 -6.78 5.49 -3.52
N ALA A 163 -7.26 4.95 -2.40
CA ALA A 163 -8.65 4.53 -2.25
C ALA A 163 -9.65 5.68 -2.50
N LEU A 164 -9.25 6.93 -2.24
CA LEU A 164 -10.12 8.10 -2.46
C LEU A 164 -10.46 8.35 -3.94
N LEU A 165 -9.68 7.80 -4.87
CA LEU A 165 -10.03 7.84 -6.30
C LEU A 165 -11.30 7.03 -6.63
N ALA A 166 -11.76 6.19 -5.70
CA ALA A 166 -13.02 5.46 -5.86
C ALA A 166 -14.27 6.31 -5.50
N LEU A 167 -14.11 7.47 -4.88
CA LEU A 167 -15.25 8.27 -4.36
C LEU A 167 -16.24 8.65 -5.44
N ASP A 168 -15.79 8.97 -6.65
CA ASP A 168 -16.67 9.31 -7.77
C ASP A 168 -17.60 8.16 -8.20
N ASN A 169 -17.25 6.93 -7.82
CA ASN A 169 -18.04 5.74 -8.13
C ASN A 169 -18.97 5.32 -6.98
N ILE A 170 -18.89 5.99 -5.83
CA ILE A 170 -19.72 5.68 -4.67
C ILE A 170 -21.08 6.34 -4.87
N LYS A 171 -22.10 5.53 -5.15
CA LYS A 171 -23.48 6.00 -5.17
C LYS A 171 -23.94 6.24 -3.74
N ASN A 172 -24.47 7.43 -3.48
CA ASN A 172 -25.16 7.70 -2.22
C ASN A 172 -26.38 6.78 -2.11
N GLY A 173 -26.27 5.77 -1.25
CA GLY A 173 -27.41 4.93 -0.88
C GLY A 173 -28.36 5.66 0.07
N PRO A 174 -29.56 5.11 0.33
CA PRO A 174 -30.45 5.65 1.34
C PRO A 174 -29.76 5.65 2.70
N HIS A 175 -29.67 6.82 3.32
CA HIS A 175 -29.11 6.96 4.67
C HIS A 175 -30.18 6.62 5.70
N ASP A 176 -29.99 5.49 6.40
CA ASP A 176 -30.77 5.19 7.59
C ASP A 176 -30.05 5.85 8.79
N LYS A 177 -30.65 6.90 9.32
CA LYS A 177 -30.08 7.69 10.41
C LYS A 177 -29.96 6.93 11.73
N ASN A 178 -30.62 5.80 11.87
CA ASN A 178 -30.64 5.00 13.10
C ASN A 178 -29.72 3.79 13.03
N ARG A 179 -28.95 3.61 11.95
CA ARG A 179 -28.02 2.49 11.79
C ARG A 179 -26.57 2.95 11.98
N ILE A 180 -25.84 2.18 12.78
CA ILE A 180 -24.41 2.39 13.05
C ILE A 180 -23.67 1.09 12.71
N ILE A 181 -22.69 1.21 11.84
CA ILE A 181 -21.80 0.09 11.48
C ILE A 181 -20.48 0.23 12.22
N PHE A 182 -20.11 -0.79 12.98
CA PHE A 182 -18.82 -0.93 13.62
C PHE A 182 -17.89 -1.72 12.70
N SER A 183 -16.93 -1.05 12.10
CA SER A 183 -15.86 -1.72 11.35
C SER A 183 -14.66 -1.93 12.28
N ILE A 184 -14.58 -3.14 12.85
CA ILE A 184 -13.60 -3.46 13.88
C ILE A 184 -12.63 -4.50 13.34
N ARG A 185 -11.34 -4.22 13.49
CA ARG A 185 -10.28 -5.19 13.18
C ARG A 185 -10.24 -6.29 14.24
N ASN A 186 -10.14 -7.54 13.77
CA ASN A 186 -9.95 -8.73 14.62
C ASN A 186 -8.59 -9.40 14.42
N ASP A 187 -7.64 -8.68 13.81
CA ASP A 187 -6.28 -9.13 13.55
C ASP A 187 -5.27 -8.57 14.56
N ILE A 188 -3.98 -8.76 14.28
CA ILE A 188 -2.86 -8.32 15.12
C ILE A 188 -2.81 -6.79 15.35
N GLU A 189 -3.49 -6.01 14.51
CA GLU A 189 -3.57 -4.55 14.64
C GLU A 189 -4.78 -4.08 15.45
N LYS A 190 -5.52 -4.99 16.08
CA LYS A 190 -6.67 -4.66 16.93
C LYS A 190 -6.23 -3.83 18.14
N CYS A 191 -6.70 -2.59 18.22
CA CYS A 191 -6.39 -1.65 19.33
C CYS A 191 -7.54 -1.50 20.35
N SER A 192 -8.75 -2.04 20.08
CA SER A 192 -9.93 -1.88 20.93
C SER A 192 -10.17 -3.07 21.81
N SER A 193 -10.59 -2.84 23.06
CA SER A 193 -11.06 -3.93 23.92
C SER A 193 -12.49 -4.33 23.56
N ASP A 194 -12.81 -5.62 23.67
CA ASP A 194 -14.19 -6.12 23.44
C ASP A 194 -15.17 -5.57 24.48
N ILE A 195 -14.69 -5.27 25.71
CA ILE A 195 -15.50 -4.70 26.80
C ILE A 195 -15.95 -3.29 26.42
N ASP A 196 -15.05 -2.46 25.92
CA ASP A 196 -15.37 -1.07 25.53
C ASP A 196 -16.35 -1.03 24.37
N LEU A 197 -16.16 -1.90 23.39
CA LEU A 197 -17.05 -2.02 22.24
C LEU A 197 -18.47 -2.45 22.63
N ASN A 198 -18.60 -3.41 23.53
CA ASN A 198 -19.89 -3.85 24.04
C ASN A 198 -20.59 -2.75 24.84
N ASN A 199 -19.87 -1.99 25.66
CA ASN A 199 -20.41 -0.86 26.40
C ASN A 199 -20.92 0.24 25.47
N ILE A 200 -20.17 0.56 24.40
CA ILE A 200 -20.58 1.54 23.39
C ILE A 200 -21.86 1.06 22.68
N LYS A 201 -21.91 -0.19 22.25
CA LYS A 201 -23.11 -0.76 21.58
C LYS A 201 -24.32 -0.72 22.49
N LEU A 202 -24.18 -1.10 23.75
CA LEU A 202 -25.26 -1.02 24.75
C LEU A 202 -25.77 0.41 24.92
N TYR A 203 -24.87 1.39 25.03
CA TYR A 203 -25.25 2.79 25.12
C TYR A 203 -26.02 3.25 23.87
N LEU A 204 -25.56 2.89 22.67
CA LEU A 204 -26.20 3.28 21.42
C LEU A 204 -27.57 2.60 21.23
N ASN A 205 -27.69 1.32 21.57
CA ASN A 205 -28.98 0.60 21.53
C ASN A 205 -30.01 1.25 22.48
N ASN A 206 -29.57 1.73 23.66
CA ASN A 206 -30.44 2.48 24.58
C ASN A 206 -30.87 3.85 24.03
N LYS A 207 -30.22 4.33 22.97
CA LYS A 207 -30.56 5.56 22.23
C LYS A 207 -31.34 5.27 20.94
N ASN A 208 -31.85 4.07 20.75
CA ASN A 208 -32.58 3.59 19.58
C ASN A 208 -31.76 3.55 18.28
N TYR A 209 -30.43 3.32 18.38
CA TYR A 209 -29.62 3.01 17.23
C TYR A 209 -29.50 1.49 17.06
N GLU A 210 -29.60 1.02 15.83
CA GLU A 210 -29.28 -0.35 15.45
C GLU A 210 -27.78 -0.48 15.16
N CYS A 211 -27.09 -1.35 15.89
CA CYS A 211 -25.64 -1.54 15.77
C CYS A 211 -25.31 -2.82 15.00
N PHE A 212 -24.49 -2.70 13.98
CA PHE A 212 -24.05 -3.80 13.14
C PHE A 212 -22.52 -3.92 13.17
N ASP A 213 -22.01 -5.15 13.19
CA ASP A 213 -20.59 -5.41 13.01
C ASP A 213 -20.28 -5.63 11.54
N SER A 214 -19.16 -5.07 11.10
CA SER A 214 -18.60 -5.29 9.77
C SER A 214 -17.12 -5.64 9.91
N SER A 215 -16.64 -6.53 9.06
CA SER A 215 -15.21 -6.82 8.92
C SER A 215 -14.72 -6.33 7.57
N THR A 216 -13.54 -5.73 7.56
CA THR A 216 -12.84 -5.37 6.33
C THR A 216 -11.97 -6.51 5.79
N VAL A 217 -11.91 -7.62 6.52
CA VAL A 217 -11.14 -8.82 6.15
C VAL A 217 -12.10 -9.94 5.80
N ILE A 218 -11.97 -10.50 4.60
CA ILE A 218 -12.68 -11.69 4.16
C ILE A 218 -11.79 -12.89 4.45
N SER A 219 -12.31 -13.83 5.24
CA SER A 219 -11.63 -15.09 5.58
C SER A 219 -11.65 -16.08 4.42
#